data_a1f717c3d19cd8582f060c2e124406c3
#
_entry.id   a1f717c3d19cd8582f060c2e124406c3
#
_cell.length_a   1.000
_cell.length_b   1.000
_cell.length_c   1.000
_cell.angle_alpha   90.00
_cell.angle_beta   90.00
_cell.angle_gamma   90.00
#
_symmetry.space_group_name_H-M   'P 1'
#
loop_
_entity.id
_entity.type
_entity.pdbx_description
1 polymer ?
#
loop_
_entity_poly.entity_id
_entity_poly.type
_entity_poly.pdbx_seq_one_letter_code
_entity_poly.pdbx_strand_id
1 'polypeptide(L)'
;MMNTMLVVTDMDKTVEFYKRVLGLDVIMDFGANKTLTGGLALQTLETYKEFIGTNDISFCGNNFEIYFEEDNFDEFADNLRKCDVQYVHPVKEHSWGQRVVRFYDPDRHIIEVGENMKAVCKRFINSGMTPEQTAERMDVPVEYVNECMQ
;
A
#
# COMPACT_ATOMS: atom_id res chain seq x y z
N MET A 1 -18.77 -7.46 -4.50
CA MET A 1 -17.37 -7.15 -4.88
C MET A 1 -17.16 -5.67 -4.70
N MET A 2 -16.09 -5.24 -4.05
CA MET A 2 -15.75 -3.82 -3.85
C MET A 2 -14.46 -3.53 -4.62
N ASN A 3 -14.45 -2.46 -5.41
CA ASN A 3 -13.26 -1.99 -6.11
C ASN A 3 -12.95 -0.56 -5.65
N THR A 4 -11.67 -0.26 -5.48
CA THR A 4 -11.19 1.10 -5.22
C THR A 4 -10.83 1.75 -6.55
N MET A 5 -11.27 2.99 -6.77
CA MET A 5 -10.95 3.75 -7.97
C MET A 5 -10.28 5.07 -7.58
N LEU A 6 -9.16 5.36 -8.23
CA LEU A 6 -8.43 6.62 -8.11
C LEU A 6 -8.66 7.49 -9.33
N VAL A 7 -8.83 8.78 -9.11
CA VAL A 7 -8.86 9.78 -10.17
C VAL A 7 -7.43 10.23 -10.45
N VAL A 8 -7.03 10.19 -11.72
CA VAL A 8 -5.65 10.48 -12.13
C VAL A 8 -5.60 11.57 -13.20
N THR A 9 -4.60 12.43 -13.12
CA THR A 9 -4.39 13.52 -14.09
C THR A 9 -3.60 13.08 -15.31
N ASP A 10 -2.75 12.04 -15.17
CA ASP A 10 -1.95 11.45 -16.23
C ASP A 10 -1.97 9.93 -16.11
N MET A 11 -2.77 9.28 -16.95
CA MET A 11 -2.98 7.82 -16.92
C MET A 11 -1.68 7.05 -17.14
N ASP A 12 -0.90 7.42 -18.16
CA ASP A 12 0.31 6.68 -18.53
C ASP A 12 1.39 6.80 -17.45
N LYS A 13 1.59 7.99 -16.92
CA LYS A 13 2.50 8.24 -15.81
C LYS A 13 2.10 7.46 -14.55
N THR A 14 0.83 7.38 -14.27
CA THR A 14 0.31 6.65 -13.10
C THR A 14 0.46 5.15 -13.28
N VAL A 15 0.14 4.60 -14.45
CA VAL A 15 0.33 3.17 -14.76
C VAL A 15 1.82 2.80 -14.63
N GLU A 16 2.71 3.59 -15.20
CA GLU A 16 4.16 3.37 -15.09
C GLU A 16 4.63 3.40 -13.64
N PHE A 17 4.14 4.35 -12.84
CA PHE A 17 4.46 4.45 -11.41
C PHE A 17 4.05 3.17 -10.65
N TYR A 18 2.79 2.74 -10.76
CA TYR A 18 2.30 1.55 -10.06
C TYR A 18 3.02 0.27 -10.52
N LYS A 19 3.39 0.18 -11.79
CA LYS A 19 4.19 -0.93 -12.30
C LYS A 19 5.59 -0.93 -11.71
N ARG A 20 6.27 0.20 -11.76
CA ARG A 20 7.68 0.34 -11.32
C ARG A 20 7.83 0.20 -9.81
N VAL A 21 6.92 0.78 -9.02
CA VAL A 21 7.04 0.87 -7.55
C VAL A 21 6.42 -0.35 -6.86
N LEU A 22 5.27 -0.82 -7.34
CA LEU A 22 4.48 -1.88 -6.69
C LEU A 22 4.31 -3.14 -7.55
N GLY A 23 4.85 -3.17 -8.76
CA GLY A 23 4.76 -4.33 -9.64
C GLY A 23 3.36 -4.61 -10.20
N LEU A 24 2.44 -3.64 -10.15
CA LEU A 24 1.06 -3.84 -10.61
C LEU A 24 0.97 -3.72 -12.13
N ASP A 25 0.32 -4.70 -12.75
CA ASP A 25 0.08 -4.74 -14.20
C ASP A 25 -1.34 -4.29 -14.53
N VAL A 26 -1.51 -3.71 -15.73
CA VAL A 26 -2.85 -3.45 -16.28
C VAL A 26 -3.48 -4.77 -16.67
N ILE A 27 -4.63 -5.10 -16.07
CA ILE A 27 -5.41 -6.32 -16.36
C ILE A 27 -6.67 -6.03 -17.18
N MET A 28 -7.17 -4.79 -17.17
CA MET A 28 -8.25 -4.31 -18.05
C MET A 28 -7.96 -2.90 -18.49
N ASP A 29 -8.17 -2.61 -19.78
CA ASP A 29 -7.90 -1.31 -20.40
C ASP A 29 -9.11 -0.86 -21.24
N PHE A 30 -9.77 0.20 -20.78
CA PHE A 30 -10.87 0.87 -21.50
C PHE A 30 -10.49 2.31 -21.90
N GLY A 31 -9.19 2.60 -22.02
CA GLY A 31 -8.67 3.93 -22.34
C GLY A 31 -8.72 4.86 -21.13
N ALA A 32 -9.83 5.55 -20.94
CA ALA A 32 -10.02 6.48 -19.82
C ALA A 32 -10.16 5.79 -18.44
N ASN A 33 -10.41 4.49 -18.44
CA ASN A 33 -10.44 3.65 -17.24
C ASN A 33 -9.53 2.45 -17.43
N LYS A 34 -8.68 2.17 -16.44
CA LYS A 34 -7.82 0.98 -16.41
C LYS A 34 -7.92 0.32 -15.04
N THR A 35 -7.90 -1.01 -15.02
CA THR A 35 -7.83 -1.77 -13.79
C THR A 35 -6.47 -2.44 -13.69
N LEU A 36 -5.82 -2.26 -12.53
CA LEU A 36 -4.54 -2.88 -12.20
C LEU A 36 -4.72 -4.19 -11.44
N THR A 37 -3.68 -4.98 -11.39
CA THR A 37 -3.62 -6.19 -10.56
C THR A 37 -4.08 -5.88 -9.13
N GLY A 38 -4.91 -6.76 -8.55
CA GLY A 38 -5.50 -6.54 -7.21
C GLY A 38 -6.78 -5.72 -7.20
N GLY A 39 -7.25 -5.24 -8.36
CA GLY A 39 -8.55 -4.55 -8.49
C GLY A 39 -8.50 -3.03 -8.25
N LEU A 40 -7.30 -2.44 -8.23
CA LEU A 40 -7.17 -0.98 -8.21
C LEU A 40 -7.54 -0.41 -9.58
N ALA A 41 -8.59 0.40 -9.63
CA ALA A 41 -9.03 1.08 -10.86
C ALA A 41 -8.48 2.52 -10.92
N LEU A 42 -8.13 2.95 -12.12
CA LEU A 42 -7.70 4.30 -12.44
C LEU A 42 -8.71 4.93 -13.40
N GLN A 43 -9.11 6.15 -13.16
CA GLN A 43 -10.05 6.92 -14.01
C GLN A 43 -9.44 8.28 -14.34
N THR A 44 -9.47 8.68 -15.60
CA THR A 44 -9.00 10.01 -15.99
C THR A 44 -9.86 11.11 -15.34
N LEU A 45 -9.22 12.20 -14.95
CA LEU A 45 -9.87 13.36 -14.32
C LEU A 45 -11.00 13.93 -15.18
N GLU A 46 -10.79 14.06 -16.50
CA GLU A 46 -11.78 14.62 -17.42
C GLU A 46 -13.07 13.81 -17.44
N THR A 47 -12.96 12.50 -17.63
CA THR A 47 -14.14 11.62 -17.64
C THR A 47 -14.79 11.52 -16.28
N TYR A 48 -14.00 11.57 -15.21
CA TYR A 48 -14.55 11.55 -13.86
C TYR A 48 -15.39 12.79 -13.55
N LYS A 49 -14.94 13.99 -13.97
CA LYS A 49 -15.73 15.24 -13.86
C LYS A 49 -17.09 15.13 -14.55
N GLU A 50 -17.10 14.54 -15.74
CA GLU A 50 -18.36 14.31 -16.48
C GLU A 50 -19.29 13.36 -15.71
N PHE A 51 -18.73 12.27 -15.14
CA PHE A 51 -19.51 11.26 -14.44
C PHE A 51 -20.18 11.79 -13.17
N ILE A 52 -19.49 12.61 -12.41
CA ILE A 52 -20.03 13.17 -11.15
C ILE A 52 -20.71 14.53 -11.32
N GLY A 53 -20.60 15.14 -12.52
CA GLY A 53 -21.29 16.39 -12.86
C GLY A 53 -20.73 17.64 -12.17
N THR A 54 -19.49 17.62 -11.71
CA THR A 54 -18.84 18.77 -11.07
C THR A 54 -17.36 18.84 -11.39
N ASN A 55 -16.82 20.08 -11.37
CA ASN A 55 -15.38 20.34 -11.45
C ASN A 55 -14.70 20.50 -10.07
N ASP A 56 -15.46 20.38 -8.99
CA ASP A 56 -14.96 20.52 -7.62
C ASP A 56 -14.30 19.20 -7.17
N ILE A 57 -13.05 19.02 -7.62
CA ILE A 57 -12.24 17.85 -7.31
C ILE A 57 -10.95 18.32 -6.66
N SER A 58 -10.68 17.82 -5.45
CA SER A 58 -9.48 18.13 -4.69
C SER A 58 -8.55 16.93 -4.62
N PHE A 59 -7.26 17.19 -4.82
CA PHE A 59 -6.18 16.24 -4.58
C PHE A 59 -5.44 16.60 -3.28
N CYS A 60 -4.60 15.70 -2.79
CA CYS A 60 -3.76 15.92 -1.61
C CYS A 60 -4.53 16.10 -0.30
N GLY A 61 -5.70 15.48 -0.18
CA GLY A 61 -6.54 15.59 1.03
C GLY A 61 -5.96 14.89 2.26
N ASN A 62 -5.04 13.93 2.12
CA ASN A 62 -4.43 13.11 3.17
C ASN A 62 -5.44 12.42 4.11
N ASN A 63 -6.68 12.23 3.65
CA ASN A 63 -7.78 11.60 4.40
C ASN A 63 -8.11 10.19 3.90
N PHE A 64 -7.26 9.64 3.05
CA PHE A 64 -7.43 8.36 2.39
C PHE A 64 -6.06 7.75 2.08
N GLU A 65 -5.92 6.45 2.24
CA GLU A 65 -4.73 5.71 1.81
C GLU A 65 -5.10 4.36 1.21
N ILE A 66 -4.23 3.86 0.34
CA ILE A 66 -4.28 2.50 -0.17
C ILE A 66 -3.22 1.70 0.58
N TYR A 67 -3.67 0.64 1.25
CA TYR A 67 -2.81 -0.22 2.04
C TYR A 67 -2.42 -1.48 1.26
N PHE A 68 -1.12 -1.79 1.27
CA PHE A 68 -0.55 -3.02 0.75
C PHE A 68 0.23 -3.73 1.84
N GLU A 69 0.13 -5.06 1.89
CA GLU A 69 1.01 -5.88 2.71
C GLU A 69 2.16 -6.43 1.86
N GLU A 70 3.36 -6.47 2.46
CA GLU A 70 4.57 -6.95 1.82
C GLU A 70 5.23 -8.05 2.66
N ASP A 71 5.44 -9.22 2.04
CA ASP A 71 6.05 -10.37 2.68
C ASP A 71 7.57 -10.20 2.85
N ASN A 72 8.22 -9.53 1.89
CA ASN A 72 9.65 -9.23 1.91
C ASN A 72 9.89 -7.72 2.04
N PHE A 73 9.51 -7.20 3.19
CA PHE A 73 9.52 -5.75 3.46
C PHE A 73 10.91 -5.12 3.32
N ASP A 74 11.98 -5.83 3.70
CA ASP A 74 13.35 -5.29 3.60
C ASP A 74 13.75 -5.06 2.13
N GLU A 75 13.49 -6.03 1.27
CA GLU A 75 13.77 -5.90 -0.17
C GLU A 75 12.90 -4.81 -0.80
N PHE A 76 11.63 -4.75 -0.44
CA PHE A 76 10.74 -3.69 -0.91
C PHE A 76 11.27 -2.30 -0.52
N ALA A 77 11.62 -2.10 0.77
CA ALA A 77 12.12 -0.83 1.25
C ALA A 77 13.44 -0.42 0.58
N ASP A 78 14.34 -1.38 0.31
CA ASP A 78 15.59 -1.14 -0.40
C ASP A 78 15.35 -0.74 -1.86
N ASN A 79 14.39 -1.38 -2.53
CA ASN A 79 14.01 -1.03 -3.89
C ASN A 79 13.27 0.32 -3.95
N LEU A 80 12.42 0.62 -2.98
CA LEU A 80 11.72 1.91 -2.90
C LEU A 80 12.69 3.09 -2.78
N ARG A 81 13.81 2.92 -2.04
CA ARG A 81 14.85 3.96 -1.93
C ARG A 81 15.51 4.31 -3.26
N LYS A 82 15.49 3.39 -4.22
CA LYS A 82 16.03 3.60 -5.59
C LYS A 82 15.01 4.27 -6.51
N CYS A 83 13.74 4.32 -6.09
CA CYS A 83 12.67 4.98 -6.84
C CYS A 83 12.61 6.47 -6.42
N ASP A 84 12.30 7.34 -7.39
CA ASP A 84 12.01 8.74 -7.12
C ASP A 84 10.56 8.87 -6.66
N VAL A 85 10.34 8.72 -5.35
CA VAL A 85 9.02 8.85 -4.72
C VAL A 85 9.05 9.95 -3.66
N GLN A 86 7.92 10.64 -3.48
CA GLN A 86 7.76 11.60 -2.40
C GLN A 86 7.22 10.87 -1.16
N TYR A 87 8.03 10.79 -0.12
CA TYR A 87 7.61 10.18 1.14
C TYR A 87 6.64 11.07 1.92
N VAL A 88 5.63 10.45 2.54
CA VAL A 88 4.90 11.03 3.69
C VAL A 88 5.78 10.93 4.93
N HIS A 89 6.36 9.74 5.15
CA HIS A 89 7.39 9.47 6.15
C HIS A 89 8.24 8.27 5.72
N PRO A 90 9.51 8.18 6.14
CA PRO A 90 10.34 7.02 5.89
C PRO A 90 9.82 5.78 6.63
N VAL A 91 10.49 4.64 6.42
CA VAL A 91 10.19 3.41 7.20
C VAL A 91 10.21 3.72 8.69
N LYS A 92 9.14 3.33 9.37
CA LYS A 92 9.01 3.38 10.82
C LYS A 92 8.36 2.11 11.35
N GLU A 93 8.60 1.80 12.62
CA GLU A 93 7.96 0.69 13.32
C GLU A 93 6.85 1.21 14.23
N HIS A 94 5.66 0.63 14.11
CA HIS A 94 4.55 0.89 15.02
C HIS A 94 4.77 0.23 16.40
N SER A 95 3.98 0.65 17.40
CA SER A 95 4.05 0.10 18.75
C SER A 95 3.85 -1.41 18.81
N TRP A 96 3.10 -1.98 17.87
CA TRP A 96 2.89 -3.44 17.74
C TRP A 96 3.95 -4.15 16.89
N GLY A 97 5.04 -3.47 16.53
CA GLY A 97 6.20 -4.05 15.85
C GLY A 97 6.13 -4.12 14.33
N GLN A 98 5.02 -3.78 13.71
CA GLN A 98 4.92 -3.72 12.26
C GLN A 98 5.71 -2.55 11.70
N ARG A 99 6.57 -2.80 10.73
CA ARG A 99 7.24 -1.75 9.97
C ARG A 99 6.36 -1.32 8.81
N VAL A 100 6.28 -0.01 8.59
CA VAL A 100 5.50 0.60 7.52
C VAL A 100 6.25 1.74 6.86
N VAL A 101 5.89 2.04 5.62
CA VAL A 101 6.33 3.22 4.89
C VAL A 101 5.13 3.83 4.18
N ARG A 102 5.05 5.17 4.15
CA ARG A 102 4.03 5.89 3.40
C ARG A 102 4.66 6.84 2.40
N PHE A 103 4.12 6.85 1.19
CA PHE A 103 4.57 7.72 0.10
C PHE A 103 3.39 8.09 -0.81
N TYR A 104 3.61 9.07 -1.67
CA TYR A 104 2.60 9.55 -2.59
C TYR A 104 2.74 8.91 -3.98
N ASP A 105 1.60 8.65 -4.62
CA ASP A 105 1.54 8.44 -6.06
C ASP A 105 1.65 9.78 -6.82
N PRO A 106 1.68 9.79 -8.18
CA PRO A 106 1.83 11.04 -8.95
C PRO A 106 0.78 12.11 -8.69
N ASP A 107 -0.43 11.74 -8.29
CA ASP A 107 -1.52 12.65 -7.93
C ASP A 107 -1.68 12.87 -6.42
N ARG A 108 -0.70 12.42 -5.64
CA ARG A 108 -0.62 12.58 -4.18
C ARG A 108 -1.71 11.82 -3.41
N HIS A 109 -2.14 10.66 -3.93
CA HIS A 109 -2.81 9.68 -3.10
C HIS A 109 -1.77 9.00 -2.19
N ILE A 110 -2.13 8.78 -0.93
CA ILE A 110 -1.23 8.10 0.01
C ILE A 110 -1.25 6.60 -0.24
N ILE A 111 -0.06 6.02 -0.34
CA ILE A 111 0.17 4.58 -0.37
C ILE A 111 0.87 4.21 0.92
N GLU A 112 0.30 3.28 1.66
CA GLU A 112 0.97 2.60 2.78
C GLU A 112 1.38 1.21 2.34
N VAL A 113 2.65 0.87 2.54
CA VAL A 113 3.12 -0.51 2.47
C VAL A 113 3.57 -0.93 3.85
N GLY A 114 2.91 -1.96 4.39
CA GLY A 114 3.19 -2.53 5.70
C GLY A 114 3.80 -3.92 5.60
N GLU A 115 4.66 -4.24 6.55
CA GLU A 115 5.17 -5.59 6.73
C GLU A 115 4.01 -6.55 7.01
N ASN A 116 3.96 -7.70 6.31
CA ASN A 116 2.95 -8.73 6.58
C ASN A 116 3.00 -9.14 8.05
N MET A 117 1.86 -9.20 8.72
CA MET A 117 1.80 -9.45 10.17
C MET A 117 2.32 -10.83 10.57
N LYS A 118 2.22 -11.84 9.68
CA LYS A 118 2.86 -13.14 9.92
C LYS A 118 4.38 -13.05 9.85
N ALA A 119 4.92 -12.19 8.96
CA ALA A 119 6.36 -11.93 8.90
C ALA A 119 6.85 -11.22 10.17
N VAL A 120 6.09 -10.26 10.71
CA VAL A 120 6.37 -9.61 11.99
C VAL A 120 6.46 -10.64 13.12
N CYS A 121 5.46 -11.52 13.21
CA CYS A 121 5.41 -12.58 14.19
C CYS A 121 6.66 -13.48 14.10
N LYS A 122 6.97 -13.98 12.91
CA LYS A 122 8.16 -14.82 12.67
C LYS A 122 9.46 -14.09 13.01
N ARG A 123 9.55 -12.79 12.72
CA ARG A 123 10.72 -11.99 13.03
C ARG A 123 10.97 -11.92 14.54
N PHE A 124 9.94 -11.73 15.35
CA PHE A 124 10.08 -11.71 16.82
C PHE A 124 10.43 -13.09 17.40
N ILE A 125 9.76 -14.14 16.94
CA ILE A 125 10.11 -15.52 17.36
C ILE A 125 11.56 -15.86 16.99
N ASN A 126 11.99 -15.52 15.77
CA ASN A 126 13.36 -15.78 15.31
C ASN A 126 14.41 -14.93 16.07
N SER A 127 14.00 -13.81 16.66
CA SER A 127 14.86 -13.00 17.54
C SER A 127 15.03 -13.58 18.96
N GLY A 128 14.34 -14.68 19.28
CA GLY A 128 14.41 -15.39 20.56
C GLY A 128 13.27 -15.06 21.53
N MET A 129 12.23 -14.33 21.11
CA MET A 129 11.04 -14.07 21.93
C MET A 129 10.17 -15.37 22.01
N THR A 130 9.57 -15.59 23.17
CA THR A 130 8.58 -16.65 23.32
C THR A 130 7.26 -16.26 22.60
N PRO A 131 6.36 -17.23 22.31
CA PRO A 131 5.04 -16.90 21.78
C PRO A 131 4.27 -15.91 22.64
N GLU A 132 4.33 -16.01 23.96
CA GLU A 132 3.66 -15.11 24.91
C GLU A 132 4.26 -13.69 24.84
N GLN A 133 5.59 -13.57 24.82
CA GLN A 133 6.29 -12.29 24.66
C GLN A 133 5.97 -11.64 23.31
N THR A 134 5.91 -12.44 22.26
CA THR A 134 5.55 -11.97 20.91
C THR A 134 4.11 -11.47 20.88
N ALA A 135 3.18 -12.19 21.49
CA ALA A 135 1.77 -11.79 21.60
C ALA A 135 1.62 -10.45 22.33
N GLU A 136 2.31 -10.30 23.46
CA GLU A 136 2.32 -9.05 24.23
C GLU A 136 2.91 -7.89 23.41
N ARG A 137 4.05 -8.13 22.73
CA ARG A 137 4.72 -7.12 21.89
C ARG A 137 3.88 -6.65 20.72
N MET A 138 3.12 -7.58 20.11
CA MET A 138 2.29 -7.31 18.95
C MET A 138 0.87 -6.86 19.31
N ASP A 139 0.50 -6.90 20.58
CA ASP A 139 -0.87 -6.62 21.07
C ASP A 139 -1.91 -7.53 20.40
N VAL A 140 -1.61 -8.83 20.34
CA VAL A 140 -2.48 -9.86 19.76
C VAL A 140 -2.64 -11.05 20.73
N PRO A 141 -3.70 -11.87 20.56
CA PRO A 141 -3.80 -13.13 21.32
C PRO A 141 -2.65 -14.10 21.00
N VAL A 142 -2.21 -14.89 21.99
CA VAL A 142 -1.15 -15.89 21.80
C VAL A 142 -1.54 -16.95 20.76
N GLU A 143 -2.82 -17.25 20.63
CA GLU A 143 -3.38 -18.15 19.61
C GLU A 143 -3.03 -17.68 18.19
N TYR A 144 -3.11 -16.37 17.95
CA TYR A 144 -2.70 -15.78 16.66
C TYR A 144 -1.22 -16.02 16.37
N VAL A 145 -0.35 -15.87 17.39
CA VAL A 145 1.08 -16.16 17.23
C VAL A 145 1.31 -17.63 16.90
N ASN A 146 0.62 -18.54 17.58
CA ASN A 146 0.71 -19.98 17.32
C ASN A 146 0.24 -20.34 15.91
N GLU A 147 -0.81 -19.71 15.39
CA GLU A 147 -1.28 -19.88 14.02
C GLU A 147 -0.26 -19.38 12.99
N CYS A 148 0.41 -18.28 13.26
CA CYS A 148 1.44 -17.74 12.38
C CYS A 148 2.67 -18.64 12.25
N MET A 149 2.91 -19.54 13.22
CA MET A 149 4.05 -20.44 13.25
C MET A 149 3.77 -21.80 12.58
N GLN A 150 2.54 -22.06 12.22
CA GLN A 150 2.15 -23.25 11.45
C GLN A 150 2.39 -23.06 9.96
#